data_29c9b4ec4191327225f86be83c808f52
#
_entry.id   29c9b4ec4191327225f86be83c808f52
#
_cell.length_a   1.000
_cell.length_b   1.000
_cell.length_c   1.000
_cell.angle_alpha   90.00
_cell.angle_beta   90.00
_cell.angle_gamma   90.00
#
_symmetry.space_group_name_H-M   'P 1'
#
loop_
_entity.id
_entity.type
_entity.pdbx_description
1 polymer ?
#
loop_
_entity_poly.entity_id
_entity_poly.type
_entity_poly.pdbx_seq_one_letter_code
_entity_poly.pdbx_strand_id
1 'polypeptide(L)'
;MNKFLFKHIDNTGLVLWRVVFGALIAIEGFGAVATGWVRRTLVEPDFTFNFIGFDFLQPLPGDGMYYYFILMGIFGLLVMVGFKYRFSMACYALMWTCVYLMQKSSYNNHYYLMMLLCWLMVFLPAHRWFSVDAWRNPIVKMPSAPRWAYLVVIFQVWIVYTYASVAKWYPDWLDTTVAELFMRGKSDYWLIGPMLQLEWAHWCIAYVGILFDLLIIPLLLYKRTRLIGFLISIFFHLFNSFVFQIGIFPYMSIAFALFFFSSETLQKRFLPKKTRYTKGEVIVPKYKPLLLGVFTIYFIFQISLPLRHWAFTDDVLWTEEGHRLSWRMMLRSKGSRLIAYTQEEGSPEKKPYAYRKLLSPKQQRAAKAKPDMLWRLAREIKKAEAKEGRDVKVYMDVKLKINGGPYHQFIKPDVAISEEPWHPFKHNTWLEGSPPDYHSKPNKKEAE
;
A
#
# COMPACT_ATOMS: atom_id res chain seq x y z
N MET A 1 6.03 22.30 24.05
CA MET A 1 6.51 21.38 23.00
C MET A 1 7.65 20.50 23.47
N ASN A 2 8.81 21.01 23.95
CA ASN A 2 9.96 20.17 24.37
C ASN A 2 9.61 19.14 25.43
N LYS A 3 8.95 19.54 26.55
CA LYS A 3 8.50 18.61 27.60
C LYS A 3 7.56 17.51 27.09
N PHE A 4 6.84 17.73 26.00
CA PHE A 4 5.93 16.74 25.41
C PHE A 4 6.66 15.78 24.50
N LEU A 5 7.38 16.26 23.49
CA LEU A 5 8.00 15.44 22.45
C LEU A 5 9.28 14.72 22.94
N PHE A 6 10.12 15.42 23.73
CA PHE A 6 11.43 14.94 24.14
C PHE A 6 11.45 14.34 25.55
N LYS A 7 10.29 14.22 26.19
CA LYS A 7 10.17 13.43 27.43
C LYS A 7 10.48 11.97 27.10
N HIS A 8 11.45 11.41 27.81
CA HIS A 8 11.76 10.00 27.71
C HIS A 8 10.69 9.17 28.43
N ILE A 9 10.24 8.12 27.75
CA ILE A 9 9.30 7.12 28.26
C ILE A 9 9.92 5.74 28.11
N ASP A 10 9.39 4.76 28.81
CA ASP A 10 9.88 3.39 28.70
C ASP A 10 9.75 2.87 27.26
N ASN A 11 10.79 2.19 26.77
CA ASN A 11 10.89 1.79 25.36
C ASN A 11 10.40 0.36 25.08
N THR A 12 9.71 -0.30 26.01
CA THR A 12 9.27 -1.70 25.84
C THR A 12 8.43 -1.90 24.57
N GLY A 13 7.42 -1.04 24.35
CA GLY A 13 6.59 -1.13 23.14
C GLY A 13 7.39 -1.01 21.85
N LEU A 14 8.34 -0.07 21.78
CA LEU A 14 9.20 0.14 20.62
C LEU A 14 10.15 -1.04 20.37
N VAL A 15 10.68 -1.63 21.44
CA VAL A 15 11.56 -2.81 21.37
C VAL A 15 10.80 -4.03 20.85
N LEU A 16 9.60 -4.29 21.39
CA LEU A 16 8.74 -5.37 20.93
C LEU A 16 8.29 -5.16 19.49
N TRP A 17 7.93 -3.91 19.13
CA TRP A 17 7.61 -3.56 17.76
C TRP A 17 8.76 -3.89 16.80
N ARG A 18 10.02 -3.55 17.13
CA ARG A 18 11.18 -3.93 16.30
C ARG A 18 11.23 -5.43 16.05
N VAL A 19 11.02 -6.25 17.09
CA VAL A 19 11.08 -7.70 16.96
C VAL A 19 9.98 -8.21 16.04
N VAL A 20 8.74 -7.79 16.29
CA VAL A 20 7.58 -8.21 15.47
C VAL A 20 7.70 -7.70 14.04
N PHE A 21 8.03 -6.41 13.86
CA PHE A 21 8.18 -5.81 12.54
C PHE A 21 9.32 -6.45 11.75
N GLY A 22 10.48 -6.69 12.41
CA GLY A 22 11.61 -7.39 11.79
C GLY A 22 11.26 -8.81 11.35
N ALA A 23 10.50 -9.56 12.17
CA ALA A 23 9.98 -10.87 11.79
C ALA A 23 9.04 -10.79 10.58
N LEU A 24 8.09 -9.84 10.57
CA LEU A 24 7.13 -9.67 9.48
C LEU A 24 7.81 -9.32 8.16
N ILE A 25 8.77 -8.39 8.16
CA ILE A 25 9.50 -8.04 6.93
C ILE A 25 10.45 -9.15 6.47
N ALA A 26 10.96 -9.97 7.38
CA ALA A 26 11.72 -11.17 7.01
C ALA A 26 10.80 -12.21 6.34
N ILE A 27 9.61 -12.45 6.91
CA ILE A 27 8.59 -13.34 6.33
C ILE A 27 8.15 -12.82 4.94
N GLU A 28 8.00 -11.51 4.75
CA GLU A 28 7.67 -10.93 3.44
C GLU A 28 8.78 -11.23 2.43
N GLY A 29 10.06 -11.03 2.79
CA GLY A 29 11.20 -11.30 1.91
C GLY A 29 11.29 -12.77 1.50
N PHE A 30 11.37 -13.69 2.46
CA PHE A 30 11.45 -15.13 2.19
C PHE A 30 10.15 -15.68 1.59
N GLY A 31 9.01 -15.22 2.10
CA GLY A 31 7.68 -15.63 1.64
C GLY A 31 7.42 -15.26 0.18
N ALA A 32 7.91 -14.12 -0.29
CA ALA A 32 7.81 -13.73 -1.69
C ALA A 32 8.51 -14.73 -2.63
N VAL A 33 9.63 -15.30 -2.19
CA VAL A 33 10.33 -16.36 -2.92
C VAL A 33 9.54 -17.68 -2.82
N ALA A 34 9.20 -18.10 -1.61
CA ALA A 34 8.56 -19.39 -1.34
C ALA A 34 7.17 -19.53 -2.01
N THR A 35 6.41 -18.45 -2.07
CA THR A 35 5.08 -18.43 -2.73
C THR A 35 5.14 -18.24 -4.24
N GLY A 36 6.34 -18.06 -4.82
CA GLY A 36 6.54 -17.77 -6.24
C GLY A 36 6.09 -16.36 -6.65
N TRP A 37 5.91 -15.44 -5.70
CA TRP A 37 5.55 -14.06 -6.01
C TRP A 37 6.65 -13.35 -6.82
N VAL A 38 7.91 -13.53 -6.43
CA VAL A 38 9.08 -12.98 -7.14
C VAL A 38 9.07 -13.42 -8.59
N ARG A 39 8.91 -14.73 -8.83
CA ARG A 39 8.88 -15.31 -10.17
C ARG A 39 7.80 -14.65 -11.02
N ARG A 40 6.54 -14.73 -10.59
CA ARG A 40 5.39 -14.22 -11.36
C ARG A 40 5.35 -12.70 -11.52
N THR A 41 6.10 -11.95 -10.71
CA THR A 41 5.99 -10.49 -10.68
C THR A 41 7.20 -9.78 -11.29
N LEU A 42 8.41 -10.35 -11.15
CA LEU A 42 9.66 -9.67 -11.51
C LEU A 42 10.53 -10.46 -12.47
N VAL A 43 10.43 -11.80 -12.51
CA VAL A 43 11.31 -12.65 -13.34
C VAL A 43 10.63 -13.05 -14.65
N GLU A 44 9.38 -13.52 -14.61
CA GLU A 44 8.66 -13.97 -15.83
C GLU A 44 8.21 -12.84 -16.78
N PRO A 45 7.84 -11.62 -16.30
CA PRO A 45 7.40 -10.57 -17.22
C PRO A 45 8.52 -10.05 -18.11
N ASP A 46 8.28 -9.88 -19.41
CA ASP A 46 9.23 -9.32 -20.38
C ASP A 46 9.62 -7.87 -20.05
N PHE A 47 8.73 -7.13 -19.38
CA PHE A 47 8.99 -5.80 -18.84
C PHE A 47 8.21 -5.55 -17.55
N THR A 48 8.64 -4.55 -16.80
CA THR A 48 7.94 -4.11 -15.58
C THR A 48 7.27 -2.77 -15.77
N PHE A 49 6.13 -2.57 -15.09
CA PHE A 49 5.48 -1.27 -15.02
C PHE A 49 6.10 -0.44 -13.91
N ASN A 50 7.22 0.21 -14.20
CA ASN A 50 7.88 1.10 -13.26
C ASN A 50 7.02 2.31 -12.90
N PHE A 51 7.22 2.86 -11.70
CA PHE A 51 6.76 4.22 -11.44
C PHE A 51 7.43 5.19 -12.41
N ILE A 52 6.66 6.15 -12.91
CA ILE A 52 7.14 7.10 -13.93
C ILE A 52 8.30 7.90 -13.36
N GLY A 53 9.38 8.01 -14.13
CA GLY A 53 10.66 8.60 -13.71
C GLY A 53 11.62 7.60 -13.04
N PHE A 54 11.23 6.37 -12.81
CA PHE A 54 12.07 5.31 -12.23
C PHE A 54 12.32 4.14 -13.21
N ASP A 55 12.33 4.43 -14.50
CA ASP A 55 12.53 3.44 -15.56
C ASP A 55 13.90 2.75 -15.52
N PHE A 56 14.87 3.37 -14.85
CA PHE A 56 16.20 2.81 -14.61
C PHE A 56 16.22 1.66 -13.59
N LEU A 57 15.17 1.55 -12.76
CA LEU A 57 15.03 0.46 -11.80
C LEU A 57 14.45 -0.76 -12.52
N GLN A 58 15.31 -1.65 -12.98
CA GLN A 58 14.92 -2.89 -13.64
C GLN A 58 15.20 -4.09 -12.74
N PRO A 59 14.42 -5.19 -12.83
CA PRO A 59 14.75 -6.43 -12.15
C PRO A 59 16.15 -6.94 -12.54
N LEU A 60 16.84 -7.53 -11.58
CA LEU A 60 18.12 -8.17 -11.84
C LEU A 60 17.93 -9.38 -12.77
N PRO A 61 18.83 -9.61 -13.71
CA PRO A 61 18.72 -10.70 -14.68
C PRO A 61 18.84 -12.09 -14.04
N GLY A 62 18.28 -13.09 -14.68
CA GLY A 62 18.33 -14.48 -14.23
C GLY A 62 17.72 -14.66 -12.85
N ASP A 63 18.45 -15.35 -11.97
CA ASP A 63 18.04 -15.62 -10.59
C ASP A 63 18.31 -14.46 -9.62
N GLY A 64 18.79 -13.31 -10.12
CA GLY A 64 19.21 -12.17 -9.30
C GLY A 64 18.14 -11.66 -8.36
N MET A 65 16.86 -11.67 -8.80
CA MET A 65 15.76 -11.23 -7.94
C MET A 65 15.45 -12.21 -6.79
N TYR A 66 15.71 -13.51 -6.93
CA TYR A 66 15.58 -14.46 -5.82
C TYR A 66 16.61 -14.17 -4.73
N TYR A 67 17.88 -13.99 -5.12
CA TYR A 67 18.95 -13.63 -4.19
C TYR A 67 18.68 -12.26 -3.52
N TYR A 68 18.15 -11.30 -4.26
CA TYR A 68 17.75 -10.00 -3.75
C TYR A 68 16.73 -10.14 -2.61
N PHE A 69 15.67 -10.92 -2.79
CA PHE A 69 14.63 -11.12 -1.78
C PHE A 69 15.12 -11.97 -0.59
N ILE A 70 15.99 -12.96 -0.81
CA ILE A 70 16.64 -13.70 0.26
C ILE A 70 17.47 -12.75 1.11
N LEU A 71 18.27 -11.87 0.50
CA LEU A 71 19.07 -10.87 1.21
C LEU A 71 18.17 -9.90 1.99
N MET A 72 17.06 -9.48 1.43
CA MET A 72 16.05 -8.69 2.16
C MET A 72 15.53 -9.45 3.39
N GLY A 73 15.20 -10.72 3.24
CA GLY A 73 14.76 -11.56 4.36
C GLY A 73 15.82 -11.64 5.46
N ILE A 74 17.09 -11.76 5.10
CA ILE A 74 18.22 -11.73 6.05
C ILE A 74 18.29 -10.38 6.77
N PHE A 75 18.19 -9.25 6.06
CA PHE A 75 18.14 -7.94 6.72
C PHE A 75 16.94 -7.82 7.65
N GLY A 76 15.79 -8.38 7.30
CA GLY A 76 14.63 -8.45 8.20
C GLY A 76 14.94 -9.19 9.50
N LEU A 77 15.63 -10.34 9.44
CA LEU A 77 16.09 -11.08 10.62
C LEU A 77 17.11 -10.27 11.44
N LEU A 78 18.04 -9.57 10.78
CA LEU A 78 19.01 -8.72 11.47
C LEU A 78 18.32 -7.55 12.20
N VAL A 79 17.25 -6.97 11.62
CA VAL A 79 16.39 -5.98 12.29
C VAL A 79 15.68 -6.62 13.47
N MET A 80 15.11 -7.81 13.33
CA MET A 80 14.42 -8.54 14.41
C MET A 80 15.31 -8.72 15.62
N VAL A 81 16.55 -9.21 15.43
CA VAL A 81 17.51 -9.40 16.53
C VAL A 81 18.23 -8.11 16.94
N GLY A 82 18.13 -7.05 16.14
CA GLY A 82 18.76 -5.75 16.38
C GLY A 82 20.29 -5.78 16.24
N PHE A 83 20.79 -6.45 15.19
CA PHE A 83 22.21 -6.46 14.83
C PHE A 83 22.49 -5.41 13.77
N LYS A 84 23.45 -4.50 14.05
CA LYS A 84 23.71 -3.31 13.23
C LYS A 84 22.39 -2.67 12.77
N TYR A 85 21.46 -2.53 13.72
CA TYR A 85 20.04 -2.27 13.48
C TYR A 85 19.77 -1.19 12.45
N ARG A 86 20.38 -0.01 12.60
CA ARG A 86 20.14 1.11 11.66
C ARG A 86 20.60 0.81 10.24
N PHE A 87 21.74 0.18 10.11
CA PHE A 87 22.27 -0.24 8.81
C PHE A 87 21.36 -1.29 8.18
N SER A 88 21.03 -2.35 8.92
CA SER A 88 20.15 -3.43 8.42
C SER A 88 18.77 -2.89 8.02
N MET A 89 18.22 -1.97 8.81
CA MET A 89 16.93 -1.34 8.49
C MET A 89 17.00 -0.42 7.27
N ALA A 90 18.08 0.34 7.11
CA ALA A 90 18.30 1.20 5.95
C ALA A 90 18.47 0.38 4.66
N CYS A 91 19.24 -0.72 4.72
CA CYS A 91 19.38 -1.63 3.59
C CYS A 91 18.03 -2.23 3.19
N TYR A 92 17.25 -2.75 4.15
CA TYR A 92 15.92 -3.27 3.86
C TYR A 92 15.01 -2.19 3.26
N ALA A 93 14.96 -0.99 3.87
CA ALA A 93 14.16 0.12 3.40
C ALA A 93 14.48 0.52 1.96
N LEU A 94 15.78 0.61 1.63
CA LEU A 94 16.24 0.93 0.28
C LEU A 94 15.85 -0.16 -0.71
N MET A 95 16.14 -1.42 -0.38
CA MET A 95 15.83 -2.57 -1.24
C MET A 95 14.31 -2.68 -1.48
N TRP A 96 13.49 -2.52 -0.44
CA TRP A 96 12.04 -2.54 -0.58
C TRP A 96 11.52 -1.37 -1.43
N THR A 97 12.09 -0.18 -1.26
CA THR A 97 11.75 1.00 -2.07
C THR A 97 12.03 0.76 -3.55
N CYS A 98 13.18 0.19 -3.88
CA CYS A 98 13.50 -0.17 -5.27
C CYS A 98 12.48 -1.14 -5.85
N VAL A 99 12.16 -2.24 -5.15
CA VAL A 99 11.16 -3.21 -5.60
C VAL A 99 9.77 -2.57 -5.77
N TYR A 100 9.37 -1.73 -4.81
CA TYR A 100 8.10 -1.03 -4.87
C TYR A 100 7.98 -0.13 -6.10
N LEU A 101 9.06 0.55 -6.47
CA LEU A 101 9.11 1.44 -7.64
C LEU A 101 9.27 0.70 -8.98
N MET A 102 9.80 -0.53 -8.96
CA MET A 102 9.97 -1.36 -10.17
C MET A 102 8.66 -1.83 -10.79
N GLN A 103 7.62 -2.11 -9.98
CA GLN A 103 6.46 -2.86 -10.50
C GLN A 103 5.12 -2.36 -9.95
N LYS A 104 4.51 -1.40 -10.65
CA LYS A 104 3.18 -0.84 -10.30
C LYS A 104 2.03 -1.85 -10.43
N SER A 105 2.17 -2.93 -11.19
CA SER A 105 1.13 -3.95 -11.29
C SER A 105 0.84 -4.64 -9.96
N SER A 106 1.80 -4.58 -9.03
CA SER A 106 1.71 -5.12 -7.68
C SER A 106 1.45 -4.05 -6.62
N TYR A 107 1.18 -2.80 -7.06
CA TYR A 107 0.87 -1.71 -6.13
C TYR A 107 -0.30 -2.06 -5.21
N ASN A 108 -0.08 -1.84 -3.92
CA ASN A 108 -1.12 -1.73 -2.91
C ASN A 108 -0.69 -0.76 -1.80
N ASN A 109 -1.66 -0.25 -1.05
CA ASN A 109 -1.38 0.70 0.03
C ASN A 109 -0.63 0.06 1.21
N HIS A 110 -0.75 -1.25 1.41
CA HIS A 110 -0.05 -1.97 2.49
C HIS A 110 1.45 -1.97 2.25
N TYR A 111 1.90 -2.20 1.03
CA TYR A 111 3.30 -2.13 0.64
C TYR A 111 3.84 -0.70 0.69
N TYR A 112 3.00 0.29 0.38
CA TYR A 112 3.34 1.69 0.59
C TYR A 112 3.55 2.01 2.07
N LEU A 113 2.63 1.58 2.94
CA LEU A 113 2.78 1.76 4.39
C LEU A 113 4.03 1.06 4.92
N MET A 114 4.29 -0.18 4.49
CA MET A 114 5.50 -0.91 4.89
C MET A 114 6.77 -0.16 4.50
N MET A 115 6.82 0.40 3.29
CA MET A 115 7.95 1.24 2.82
C MET A 115 8.17 2.44 3.75
N LEU A 116 7.11 3.18 4.08
CA LEU A 116 7.19 4.33 4.97
C LEU A 116 7.64 3.94 6.39
N LEU A 117 7.09 2.85 6.93
CA LEU A 117 7.48 2.34 8.24
C LEU A 117 8.95 1.88 8.27
N CYS A 118 9.44 1.24 7.21
CA CYS A 118 10.85 0.89 7.09
C CYS A 118 11.74 2.13 7.22
N TRP A 119 11.42 3.21 6.50
CA TRP A 119 12.17 4.47 6.59
C TRP A 119 12.04 5.14 7.96
N LEU A 120 10.84 5.17 8.56
CA LEU A 120 10.67 5.68 9.91
C LEU A 120 11.51 4.90 10.91
N MET A 121 11.51 3.57 10.83
CA MET A 121 12.25 2.68 11.74
C MET A 121 13.76 2.91 11.70
N VAL A 122 14.35 3.35 10.59
CA VAL A 122 15.79 3.72 10.54
C VAL A 122 16.13 4.77 11.59
N PHE A 123 15.23 5.73 11.82
CA PHE A 123 15.45 6.84 12.77
C PHE A 123 15.09 6.50 14.20
N LEU A 124 14.22 5.48 14.42
CA LEU A 124 13.75 5.13 15.75
C LEU A 124 14.81 4.37 16.56
N PRO A 125 14.98 4.69 17.88
CA PRO A 125 15.98 4.04 18.73
C PRO A 125 15.49 2.68 19.27
N ALA A 126 14.99 1.81 18.40
CA ALA A 126 14.37 0.54 18.76
C ALA A 126 15.37 -0.56 19.17
N HIS A 127 16.67 -0.35 18.91
CA HIS A 127 17.76 -1.28 19.23
C HIS A 127 18.35 -1.08 20.62
N ARG A 128 17.86 -0.10 21.40
CA ARG A 128 18.48 0.27 22.70
C ARG A 128 18.26 -0.75 23.81
N TRP A 129 17.43 -1.74 23.62
CA TRP A 129 17.18 -2.82 24.56
C TRP A 129 16.82 -4.12 23.82
N PHE A 130 17.12 -5.27 24.44
CA PHE A 130 16.82 -6.60 23.89
C PHE A 130 17.27 -6.72 22.42
N SER A 131 18.53 -6.39 22.17
CA SER A 131 19.13 -6.41 20.83
C SER A 131 20.58 -6.84 20.91
N VAL A 132 21.11 -7.36 19.82
CA VAL A 132 22.54 -7.69 19.70
C VAL A 132 23.38 -6.43 19.84
N ASP A 133 22.95 -5.29 19.31
CA ASP A 133 23.67 -4.01 19.47
C ASP A 133 23.81 -3.60 20.93
N ALA A 134 22.73 -3.69 21.72
CA ALA A 134 22.73 -3.33 23.14
C ALA A 134 23.47 -4.37 24.00
N TRP A 135 23.59 -5.62 23.54
CA TRP A 135 24.38 -6.66 24.20
C TRP A 135 25.88 -6.45 23.97
N ARG A 136 26.27 -6.14 22.72
CA ARG A 136 27.67 -5.92 22.33
C ARG A 136 28.24 -4.59 22.84
N ASN A 137 27.41 -3.56 22.93
CA ASN A 137 27.83 -2.23 23.38
C ASN A 137 26.89 -1.71 24.49
N PRO A 138 27.28 -1.83 25.76
CA PRO A 138 26.52 -1.35 26.92
C PRO A 138 26.16 0.14 26.86
N ILE A 139 26.94 0.98 26.17
CA ILE A 139 26.69 2.43 26.02
C ILE A 139 25.38 2.67 25.25
N VAL A 140 25.05 1.80 24.31
CA VAL A 140 23.80 1.88 23.53
C VAL A 140 22.57 1.49 24.37
N LYS A 141 22.80 0.70 25.44
CA LYS A 141 21.72 0.12 26.24
C LYS A 141 21.01 1.18 27.10
N MET A 142 19.79 1.50 26.72
CA MET A 142 18.92 2.44 27.43
C MET A 142 17.50 1.86 27.57
N PRO A 143 16.88 1.95 28.77
CA PRO A 143 15.53 1.44 29.02
C PRO A 143 14.44 2.40 28.51
N SER A 144 14.81 3.52 27.91
CA SER A 144 13.89 4.58 27.47
C SER A 144 14.12 5.02 26.04
N ALA A 145 13.07 5.64 25.48
CA ALA A 145 13.08 6.33 24.19
C ALA A 145 12.31 7.65 24.31
N PRO A 146 12.63 8.68 23.49
CA PRO A 146 11.87 9.91 23.47
C PRO A 146 10.44 9.65 22.95
N ARG A 147 9.46 10.35 23.51
CA ARG A 147 8.04 10.15 23.16
C ARG A 147 7.75 10.37 21.68
N TRP A 148 8.47 11.29 21.01
CA TRP A 148 8.29 11.51 19.58
C TRP A 148 8.44 10.22 18.75
N ALA A 149 9.29 9.29 19.19
CA ALA A 149 9.49 8.01 18.49
C ALA A 149 8.24 7.12 18.45
N TYR A 150 7.36 7.25 19.43
CA TYR A 150 6.04 6.60 19.43
C TYR A 150 5.04 7.40 18.59
N LEU A 151 5.03 8.73 18.76
CA LEU A 151 4.06 9.62 18.14
C LEU A 151 4.14 9.62 16.61
N VAL A 152 5.34 9.52 16.04
CA VAL A 152 5.48 9.48 14.57
C VAL A 152 4.83 8.24 13.96
N VAL A 153 4.92 7.08 14.62
CA VAL A 153 4.26 5.85 14.14
C VAL A 153 2.75 5.95 14.34
N ILE A 154 2.31 6.36 15.54
CA ILE A 154 0.88 6.53 15.85
C ILE A 154 0.24 7.50 14.86
N PHE A 155 0.87 8.65 14.58
CA PHE A 155 0.32 9.66 13.70
C PHE A 155 0.30 9.19 12.25
N GLN A 156 1.35 8.48 11.78
CA GLN A 156 1.35 7.86 10.45
C GLN A 156 0.19 6.88 10.29
N VAL A 157 -0.03 6.01 11.26
CA VAL A 157 -1.10 5.02 11.21
C VAL A 157 -2.48 5.71 11.31
N TRP A 158 -2.60 6.76 12.09
CA TRP A 158 -3.83 7.56 12.18
C TRP A 158 -4.19 8.20 10.84
N ILE A 159 -3.22 8.79 10.13
CA ILE A 159 -3.41 9.31 8.76
C ILE A 159 -3.96 8.20 7.85
N VAL A 160 -3.36 7.02 7.87
CA VAL A 160 -3.79 5.88 7.03
C VAL A 160 -5.25 5.53 7.27
N TYR A 161 -5.62 5.30 8.52
CA TYR A 161 -6.99 4.91 8.89
C TYR A 161 -8.00 6.04 8.61
N THR A 162 -7.65 7.29 8.92
CA THR A 162 -8.54 8.43 8.64
C THR A 162 -8.86 8.53 7.14
N TYR A 163 -7.84 8.50 6.28
CA TYR A 163 -8.08 8.58 4.83
C TYR A 163 -8.75 7.32 4.28
N ALA A 164 -8.48 6.14 4.83
CA ALA A 164 -9.17 4.91 4.45
C ALA A 164 -10.68 4.98 4.78
N SER A 165 -11.04 5.59 5.90
CA SER A 165 -12.45 5.85 6.25
C SER A 165 -13.06 6.89 5.31
N VAL A 166 -12.45 8.09 5.21
CA VAL A 166 -12.98 9.19 4.40
C VAL A 166 -13.19 8.79 2.95
N ALA A 167 -12.28 8.00 2.38
CA ALA A 167 -12.38 7.54 1.00
C ALA A 167 -13.59 6.62 0.71
N LYS A 168 -14.23 6.08 1.75
CA LYS A 168 -15.42 5.21 1.62
C LYS A 168 -16.75 5.97 1.65
N TRP A 169 -16.73 7.30 1.85
CA TRP A 169 -17.94 8.11 1.89
C TRP A 169 -18.40 8.48 0.48
N TYR A 170 -18.91 7.51 -0.27
CA TYR A 170 -19.48 7.71 -1.60
C TYR A 170 -20.62 6.70 -1.85
N PRO A 171 -21.55 6.98 -2.82
CA PRO A 171 -22.80 6.24 -2.96
C PRO A 171 -22.69 4.73 -2.97
N ASP A 172 -21.88 4.13 -3.87
CA ASP A 172 -21.81 2.67 -4.03
C ASP A 172 -21.19 1.95 -2.82
N TRP A 173 -20.46 2.65 -1.95
CA TRP A 173 -20.00 2.07 -0.70
C TRP A 173 -21.09 2.15 0.36
N LEU A 174 -21.78 3.30 0.46
CA LEU A 174 -22.81 3.54 1.46
C LEU A 174 -24.08 2.73 1.21
N ASP A 175 -24.40 2.43 -0.04
CA ASP A 175 -25.51 1.54 -0.42
C ASP A 175 -25.14 0.06 -0.43
N THR A 176 -23.93 -0.29 0.01
CA THR A 176 -23.37 -1.64 0.11
C THR A 176 -23.04 -2.35 -1.18
N THR A 177 -23.23 -1.73 -2.35
CA THR A 177 -22.93 -2.34 -3.66
C THR A 177 -21.51 -2.89 -3.74
N VAL A 178 -20.52 -2.15 -3.23
CA VAL A 178 -19.11 -2.59 -3.24
C VAL A 178 -18.89 -3.77 -2.31
N ALA A 179 -19.50 -3.79 -1.12
CA ALA A 179 -19.41 -4.89 -0.19
C ALA A 179 -20.00 -6.17 -0.79
N GLU A 180 -21.18 -6.09 -1.40
CA GLU A 180 -21.81 -7.19 -2.14
C GLU A 180 -20.88 -7.74 -3.24
N LEU A 181 -20.34 -6.88 -4.10
CA LEU A 181 -19.45 -7.28 -5.18
C LEU A 181 -18.19 -7.99 -4.69
N PHE A 182 -17.62 -7.56 -3.57
CA PHE A 182 -16.46 -8.23 -2.98
C PHE A 182 -16.79 -9.59 -2.37
N MET A 183 -18.02 -9.77 -1.88
CA MET A 183 -18.47 -11.02 -1.24
C MET A 183 -18.99 -12.04 -2.26
N ARG A 184 -19.48 -11.65 -3.45
CA ARG A 184 -19.97 -12.58 -4.49
C ARG A 184 -19.02 -13.74 -4.78
N GLY A 185 -17.71 -13.47 -4.86
CA GLY A 185 -16.69 -14.49 -5.11
C GLY A 185 -16.25 -15.26 -3.88
N LYS A 186 -17.02 -15.21 -2.76
CA LYS A 186 -16.70 -15.83 -1.47
C LYS A 186 -17.79 -16.79 -0.99
N SER A 187 -18.76 -17.12 -1.84
CA SER A 187 -19.86 -18.05 -1.53
C SER A 187 -19.38 -19.42 -1.02
N ASP A 188 -18.27 -19.90 -1.57
CA ASP A 188 -17.73 -21.23 -1.29
C ASP A 188 -16.79 -21.26 -0.07
N TYR A 189 -16.64 -20.14 0.65
CA TYR A 189 -15.83 -20.11 1.86
C TYR A 189 -16.47 -20.97 2.95
N TRP A 190 -15.70 -21.96 3.39
CA TRP A 190 -16.13 -22.87 4.44
C TRP A 190 -16.62 -22.10 5.68
N LEU A 191 -17.72 -22.48 6.24
CA LEU A 191 -18.40 -21.93 7.41
C LEU A 191 -19.08 -20.57 7.20
N ILE A 192 -18.45 -19.61 6.55
CA ILE A 192 -18.94 -18.21 6.48
C ILE A 192 -19.43 -17.81 5.09
N GLY A 193 -19.18 -18.61 4.05
CA GLY A 193 -19.54 -18.26 2.66
C GLY A 193 -21.00 -17.86 2.50
N PRO A 194 -21.99 -18.71 2.93
CA PRO A 194 -23.42 -18.36 2.84
C PRO A 194 -23.77 -17.06 3.61
N MET A 195 -23.16 -16.87 4.79
CA MET A 195 -23.39 -15.67 5.61
C MET A 195 -22.90 -14.41 4.90
N LEU A 196 -21.78 -14.49 4.19
CA LEU A 196 -21.21 -13.36 3.46
C LEU A 196 -22.08 -12.92 2.25
N GLN A 197 -23.07 -13.73 1.82
CA GLN A 197 -24.01 -13.37 0.75
C GLN A 197 -25.25 -12.65 1.28
N LEU A 198 -25.45 -12.56 2.59
CA LEU A 198 -26.62 -11.95 3.18
C LEU A 198 -26.51 -10.42 3.21
N GLU A 199 -27.59 -9.73 2.98
CA GLU A 199 -27.66 -8.28 2.92
C GLU A 199 -27.15 -7.62 4.21
N TRP A 200 -27.52 -8.13 5.39
CA TRP A 200 -27.02 -7.61 6.67
C TRP A 200 -25.49 -7.70 6.79
N ALA A 201 -24.88 -8.75 6.22
CA ALA A 201 -23.41 -8.88 6.23
C ALA A 201 -22.75 -7.80 5.36
N HIS A 202 -23.36 -7.45 4.22
CA HIS A 202 -22.88 -6.35 3.38
C HIS A 202 -22.96 -5.01 4.12
N TRP A 203 -24.07 -4.74 4.82
CA TRP A 203 -24.21 -3.57 5.70
C TRP A 203 -23.15 -3.56 6.81
N CYS A 204 -22.92 -4.67 7.47
CA CYS A 204 -21.87 -4.80 8.49
C CYS A 204 -20.49 -4.51 7.88
N ILE A 205 -20.13 -5.12 6.75
CA ILE A 205 -18.82 -4.92 6.10
C ILE A 205 -18.62 -3.43 5.71
N ALA A 206 -19.65 -2.80 5.16
CA ALA A 206 -19.56 -1.41 4.72
C ALA A 206 -19.40 -0.44 5.90
N TYR A 207 -20.29 -0.50 6.87
CA TYR A 207 -20.34 0.50 7.95
C TYR A 207 -19.36 0.22 9.08
N VAL A 208 -19.17 -1.06 9.46
CA VAL A 208 -18.11 -1.41 10.42
C VAL A 208 -16.74 -1.08 9.85
N GLY A 209 -16.53 -1.27 8.53
CA GLY A 209 -15.30 -0.87 7.87
C GLY A 209 -15.01 0.63 7.97
N ILE A 210 -16.01 1.48 7.74
CA ILE A 210 -15.90 2.95 7.89
C ILE A 210 -15.61 3.32 9.35
N LEU A 211 -16.43 2.81 10.29
CA LEU A 211 -16.36 3.16 11.70
C LEU A 211 -15.08 2.64 12.35
N PHE A 212 -14.64 1.43 11.97
CA PHE A 212 -13.38 0.87 12.44
C PHE A 212 -12.21 1.79 12.04
N ASP A 213 -12.10 2.11 10.77
CA ASP A 213 -11.01 2.95 10.28
C ASP A 213 -11.04 4.36 10.94
N LEU A 214 -12.21 4.93 11.18
CA LEU A 214 -12.33 6.24 11.82
C LEU A 214 -11.97 6.21 13.30
N LEU A 215 -12.42 5.18 14.04
CA LEU A 215 -12.44 5.19 15.50
C LEU A 215 -11.34 4.37 16.15
N ILE A 216 -10.65 3.48 15.42
CA ILE A 216 -9.71 2.54 16.05
C ILE A 216 -8.57 3.26 16.78
N ILE A 217 -7.99 4.32 16.21
CA ILE A 217 -6.91 5.05 16.88
C ILE A 217 -7.39 5.82 18.11
N PRO A 218 -8.49 6.60 18.08
CA PRO A 218 -9.11 7.15 19.29
C PRO A 218 -9.39 6.10 20.37
N LEU A 219 -9.97 4.94 20.00
CA LEU A 219 -10.28 3.86 20.94
C LEU A 219 -9.02 3.29 21.61
N LEU A 220 -7.93 3.14 20.86
CA LEU A 220 -6.66 2.66 21.39
C LEU A 220 -5.94 3.72 22.25
N LEU A 221 -6.10 5.01 21.95
CA LEU A 221 -5.52 6.10 22.74
C LEU A 221 -6.19 6.24 24.11
N TYR A 222 -7.50 6.10 24.17
CA TYR A 222 -8.24 6.25 25.41
C TYR A 222 -8.14 4.99 26.28
N LYS A 223 -7.61 5.15 27.51
CA LYS A 223 -7.26 4.02 28.39
C LYS A 223 -8.43 3.07 28.67
N ARG A 224 -9.66 3.59 28.83
CA ARG A 224 -10.84 2.78 29.18
C ARG A 224 -11.35 1.93 28.03
N THR A 225 -11.20 2.39 26.78
CA THR A 225 -11.68 1.68 25.56
C THR A 225 -10.58 0.88 24.89
N ARG A 226 -9.32 1.04 25.29
CA ARG A 226 -8.14 0.43 24.65
C ARG A 226 -8.24 -1.06 24.46
N LEU A 227 -8.66 -1.81 25.50
CA LEU A 227 -8.78 -3.26 25.41
C LEU A 227 -9.88 -3.66 24.41
N ILE A 228 -11.01 -2.98 24.46
CA ILE A 228 -12.13 -3.20 23.51
C ILE A 228 -11.66 -2.90 22.09
N GLY A 229 -11.03 -1.76 21.87
CA GLY A 229 -10.46 -1.40 20.56
C GLY A 229 -9.44 -2.43 20.06
N PHE A 230 -8.60 -2.96 20.94
CA PHE A 230 -7.64 -3.99 20.58
C PHE A 230 -8.33 -5.31 20.18
N LEU A 231 -9.34 -5.76 20.90
CA LEU A 231 -10.10 -6.96 20.57
C LEU A 231 -10.85 -6.81 19.23
N ILE A 232 -11.47 -5.65 19.00
CA ILE A 232 -12.09 -5.29 17.72
C ILE A 232 -11.04 -5.31 16.61
N SER A 233 -9.84 -4.77 16.86
CA SER A 233 -8.74 -4.75 15.88
C SER A 233 -8.28 -6.17 15.52
N ILE A 234 -8.16 -7.07 16.50
CA ILE A 234 -7.82 -8.48 16.24
C ILE A 234 -8.88 -9.12 15.33
N PHE A 235 -10.16 -9.00 15.71
CA PHE A 235 -11.25 -9.57 14.93
C PHE A 235 -11.27 -9.03 13.51
N PHE A 236 -11.24 -7.71 13.34
CA PHE A 236 -11.29 -7.04 12.05
C PHE A 236 -10.11 -7.43 11.14
N HIS A 237 -8.91 -7.44 11.67
CA HIS A 237 -7.73 -7.78 10.86
C HIS A 237 -7.62 -9.27 10.56
N LEU A 238 -8.01 -10.15 11.48
CA LEU A 238 -8.05 -11.59 11.19
C LEU A 238 -9.14 -11.92 10.17
N PHE A 239 -10.32 -11.28 10.26
CA PHE A 239 -11.36 -11.40 9.25
C PHE A 239 -10.82 -10.98 7.87
N ASN A 240 -10.17 -9.82 7.78
CA ASN A 240 -9.56 -9.34 6.53
C ASN A 240 -8.44 -10.27 6.03
N SER A 241 -7.65 -10.85 6.92
CA SER A 241 -6.63 -11.84 6.55
C SER A 241 -7.25 -13.08 5.91
N PHE A 242 -8.31 -13.59 6.50
CA PHE A 242 -9.01 -14.79 6.04
C PHE A 242 -9.78 -14.54 4.73
N VAL A 243 -10.59 -13.48 4.68
CA VAL A 243 -11.49 -13.20 3.54
C VAL A 243 -10.76 -12.61 2.33
N PHE A 244 -9.84 -11.68 2.57
CA PHE A 244 -9.17 -10.94 1.47
C PHE A 244 -7.73 -11.36 1.20
N GLN A 245 -7.13 -12.18 2.06
CA GLN A 245 -5.77 -12.73 1.89
C GLN A 245 -4.71 -11.66 1.61
N ILE A 246 -4.69 -10.60 2.42
CA ILE A 246 -3.88 -9.40 2.21
C ILE A 246 -2.47 -9.47 2.82
N GLY A 247 -1.85 -10.64 2.82
CA GLY A 247 -0.46 -10.85 3.23
C GLY A 247 -0.17 -10.54 4.70
N ILE A 248 0.97 -9.91 4.97
CA ILE A 248 1.42 -9.63 6.35
C ILE A 248 0.72 -8.43 7.01
N PHE A 249 -0.01 -7.62 6.25
CA PHE A 249 -0.59 -6.36 6.74
C PHE A 249 -1.50 -6.52 7.97
N PRO A 250 -2.42 -7.50 8.04
CA PRO A 250 -3.27 -7.68 9.21
C PRO A 250 -2.47 -7.90 10.50
N TYR A 251 -1.41 -8.68 10.43
CA TYR A 251 -0.54 -8.97 11.58
C TYR A 251 0.26 -7.74 12.00
N MET A 252 0.73 -6.96 11.03
CA MET A 252 1.38 -5.68 11.28
C MET A 252 0.41 -4.70 11.95
N SER A 253 -0.85 -4.66 11.50
CA SER A 253 -1.89 -3.78 12.04
C SER A 253 -2.26 -4.15 13.48
N ILE A 254 -2.37 -5.43 13.81
CA ILE A 254 -2.57 -5.88 15.19
C ILE A 254 -1.36 -5.50 16.07
N ALA A 255 -0.15 -5.60 15.54
CA ALA A 255 1.07 -5.27 16.27
C ALA A 255 1.21 -3.78 16.59
N PHE A 256 0.54 -2.87 15.88
CA PHE A 256 0.51 -1.45 16.28
C PHE A 256 -0.03 -1.23 17.69
N ALA A 257 -0.81 -2.15 18.24
CA ALA A 257 -1.27 -2.09 19.62
C ALA A 257 -0.12 -1.93 20.63
N LEU A 258 1.09 -2.40 20.31
CA LEU A 258 2.29 -2.23 21.13
C LEU A 258 2.65 -0.77 21.43
N PHE A 259 2.19 0.18 20.60
CA PHE A 259 2.40 1.61 20.84
C PHE A 259 1.40 2.23 21.80
N PHE A 260 0.28 1.56 22.07
CA PHE A 260 -0.82 2.08 22.87
C PHE A 260 -0.89 1.47 24.26
N PHE A 261 -0.51 0.20 24.43
CA PHE A 261 -0.51 -0.45 25.74
C PHE A 261 0.55 0.12 26.69
N SER A 262 0.27 0.05 27.98
CA SER A 262 1.22 0.52 28.99
C SER A 262 2.51 -0.32 28.96
N SER A 263 3.65 0.33 29.12
CA SER A 263 4.94 -0.37 29.18
C SER A 263 4.98 -1.39 30.32
N GLU A 264 4.22 -1.16 31.42
CA GLU A 264 4.10 -2.10 32.53
C GLU A 264 3.44 -3.41 32.09
N THR A 265 2.30 -3.31 31.39
CA THR A 265 1.58 -4.47 30.88
C THR A 265 2.44 -5.28 29.91
N LEU A 266 3.07 -4.58 28.96
CA LEU A 266 3.93 -5.21 27.96
C LEU A 266 5.17 -5.85 28.58
N GLN A 267 5.78 -5.16 29.55
CA GLN A 267 6.98 -5.64 30.22
C GLN A 267 6.70 -6.90 31.04
N LYS A 268 5.65 -6.88 31.87
CA LYS A 268 5.25 -8.06 32.68
C LYS A 268 5.03 -9.28 31.81
N ARG A 269 4.48 -9.10 30.59
CA ARG A 269 4.13 -10.22 29.71
C ARG A 269 5.29 -10.72 28.87
N PHE A 270 6.11 -9.81 28.31
CA PHE A 270 7.08 -10.14 27.26
C PHE A 270 8.54 -9.95 27.68
N LEU A 271 8.83 -9.00 28.56
CA LEU A 271 10.20 -8.66 28.98
C LEU A 271 10.30 -8.49 30.51
N PRO A 272 9.97 -9.52 31.32
CA PRO A 272 9.87 -9.39 32.78
C PRO A 272 11.21 -9.00 33.46
N LYS A 273 12.34 -9.34 32.86
CA LYS A 273 13.68 -8.99 33.34
C LYS A 273 14.16 -7.59 32.94
N LYS A 274 13.38 -6.84 32.15
CA LYS A 274 13.76 -5.48 31.78
C LYS A 274 13.53 -4.51 32.93
N THR A 275 14.52 -3.67 33.21
CA THR A 275 14.35 -2.56 34.17
C THR A 275 13.37 -1.52 33.62
N ARG A 276 12.30 -1.24 34.37
CA ARG A 276 11.30 -0.24 34.00
C ARG A 276 11.88 1.17 34.12
N TYR A 277 11.65 1.99 33.13
CA TYR A 277 12.03 3.39 33.16
C TYR A 277 10.84 4.27 33.60
N THR A 278 11.04 5.03 34.70
CA THR A 278 9.99 5.86 35.31
C THR A 278 10.35 7.33 35.46
N LYS A 279 11.63 7.70 35.24
CA LYS A 279 12.15 9.06 35.53
C LYS A 279 11.49 10.16 34.72
N GLY A 280 11.13 9.90 33.44
CA GLY A 280 10.47 10.88 32.60
C GLY A 280 11.30 12.11 32.26
N GLU A 281 12.63 11.94 32.19
CA GLU A 281 13.58 13.02 31.86
C GLU A 281 13.31 13.64 30.49
N VAL A 282 13.54 14.94 30.35
CA VAL A 282 13.41 15.66 29.09
C VAL A 282 14.80 15.87 28.50
N ILE A 283 15.15 15.09 27.48
CA ILE A 283 16.46 15.15 26.83
C ILE A 283 16.27 15.71 25.43
N VAL A 284 16.63 16.97 25.24
CA VAL A 284 16.50 17.67 23.97
C VAL A 284 17.82 17.57 23.20
N PRO A 285 17.86 16.86 22.07
CA PRO A 285 19.09 16.72 21.29
C PRO A 285 19.44 18.00 20.53
N LYS A 286 20.73 18.21 20.26
CA LYS A 286 21.20 19.35 19.45
C LYS A 286 20.59 19.38 18.04
N TYR A 287 20.31 18.23 17.48
CA TYR A 287 19.68 18.09 16.14
C TYR A 287 18.15 18.25 16.13
N LYS A 288 17.55 18.72 17.23
CA LYS A 288 16.09 18.96 17.33
C LYS A 288 15.50 19.75 16.14
N PRO A 289 16.11 20.89 15.69
CA PRO A 289 15.51 21.64 14.58
C PRO A 289 15.43 20.81 13.30
N LEU A 290 16.50 20.08 12.98
CA LEU A 290 16.52 19.17 11.82
C LEU A 290 15.48 18.07 11.95
N LEU A 291 15.39 17.43 13.09
CA LEU A 291 14.41 16.37 13.36
C LEU A 291 12.97 16.88 13.16
N LEU A 292 12.64 18.02 13.73
CA LEU A 292 11.30 18.61 13.60
C LEU A 292 11.03 19.04 12.15
N GLY A 293 12.02 19.64 11.47
CA GLY A 293 11.90 20.02 10.06
C GLY A 293 11.59 18.81 9.15
N VAL A 294 12.37 17.73 9.28
CA VAL A 294 12.19 16.50 8.51
C VAL A 294 10.79 15.90 8.75
N PHE A 295 10.35 15.74 10.00
CA PHE A 295 9.03 15.19 10.27
C PHE A 295 7.89 16.12 9.89
N THR A 296 8.06 17.44 9.99
CA THR A 296 7.06 18.41 9.52
C THR A 296 6.87 18.25 8.00
N ILE A 297 7.94 18.27 7.23
CA ILE A 297 7.89 18.07 5.77
C ILE A 297 7.26 16.72 5.45
N TYR A 298 7.70 15.65 6.12
CA TYR A 298 7.16 14.30 5.94
C TYR A 298 5.64 14.26 6.14
N PHE A 299 5.13 14.82 7.23
CA PHE A 299 3.70 14.78 7.52
C PHE A 299 2.89 15.75 6.64
N ILE A 300 3.47 16.86 6.21
CA ILE A 300 2.84 17.70 5.18
C ILE A 300 2.60 16.87 3.92
N PHE A 301 3.61 16.12 3.44
CA PHE A 301 3.43 15.23 2.31
C PHE A 301 2.40 14.14 2.55
N GLN A 302 2.43 13.48 3.72
CA GLN A 302 1.49 12.39 4.04
C GLN A 302 0.03 12.88 4.13
N ILE A 303 -0.21 14.12 4.52
CA ILE A 303 -1.53 14.74 4.56
C ILE A 303 -1.94 15.27 3.19
N SER A 304 -1.03 15.88 2.44
CA SER A 304 -1.37 16.55 1.17
C SER A 304 -1.54 15.57 0.01
N LEU A 305 -0.72 14.50 -0.07
CA LEU A 305 -0.80 13.54 -1.17
C LEU A 305 -2.18 12.89 -1.33
N PRO A 306 -2.89 12.48 -0.27
CA PRO A 306 -4.25 11.97 -0.40
C PRO A 306 -5.26 13.00 -0.92
N LEU A 307 -5.04 14.28 -0.66
CA LEU A 307 -5.94 15.37 -1.06
C LEU A 307 -5.74 15.81 -2.52
N ARG A 308 -4.63 15.42 -3.14
CA ARG A 308 -4.28 15.88 -4.49
C ARG A 308 -5.29 15.50 -5.57
N HIS A 309 -6.13 14.47 -5.35
CA HIS A 309 -7.16 14.09 -6.31
C HIS A 309 -8.20 15.21 -6.51
N TRP A 310 -8.37 16.11 -5.55
CA TRP A 310 -9.24 17.28 -5.70
C TRP A 310 -8.65 18.36 -6.65
N ALA A 311 -7.37 18.28 -6.98
CA ALA A 311 -6.75 19.16 -7.98
C ALA A 311 -6.99 18.71 -9.42
N PHE A 312 -7.55 17.51 -9.62
CA PHE A 312 -7.96 17.02 -10.94
C PHE A 312 -9.44 17.34 -11.18
N THR A 313 -9.79 17.52 -12.43
CA THR A 313 -11.14 18.00 -12.83
C THR A 313 -12.22 16.94 -12.74
N ASP A 314 -11.85 15.67 -12.57
CA ASP A 314 -12.79 14.55 -12.70
C ASP A 314 -12.69 13.57 -11.52
N ASP A 315 -13.67 12.65 -11.45
CA ASP A 315 -13.74 11.69 -10.35
C ASP A 315 -12.55 10.72 -10.35
N VAL A 316 -11.89 10.64 -9.20
CA VAL A 316 -10.74 9.77 -8.97
C VAL A 316 -11.08 8.28 -9.03
N LEU A 317 -12.33 7.88 -8.81
CA LEU A 317 -12.77 6.49 -8.98
C LEU A 317 -12.77 6.08 -10.45
N TRP A 318 -13.09 7.04 -11.34
CA TRP A 318 -13.07 6.85 -12.78
C TRP A 318 -11.65 6.97 -13.33
N THR A 319 -11.05 8.15 -13.24
CA THR A 319 -9.77 8.49 -13.89
C THR A 319 -8.54 7.87 -13.24
N GLU A 320 -8.60 7.44 -11.97
CA GLU A 320 -7.42 7.02 -11.15
C GLU A 320 -6.41 8.15 -10.89
N GLU A 321 -6.64 9.36 -11.39
CA GLU A 321 -5.76 10.50 -11.18
C GLU A 321 -5.76 10.88 -9.69
N GLY A 322 -4.58 10.92 -9.10
CA GLY A 322 -4.46 11.13 -7.64
C GLY A 322 -4.76 9.92 -6.74
N HIS A 323 -5.15 8.75 -7.31
CA HIS A 323 -5.52 7.57 -6.52
C HIS A 323 -4.33 6.91 -5.78
N ARG A 324 -3.15 6.79 -6.42
CA ARG A 324 -2.00 6.13 -5.79
C ARG A 324 -1.43 6.97 -4.64
N LEU A 325 -0.85 6.32 -3.63
CA LEU A 325 -0.25 6.95 -2.45
C LEU A 325 -1.24 7.80 -1.63
N SER A 326 -2.54 7.49 -1.70
CA SER A 326 -3.63 8.29 -1.12
C SER A 326 -4.50 7.53 -0.12
N TRP A 327 -4.05 6.37 0.33
CA TRP A 327 -4.75 5.51 1.29
C TRP A 327 -6.16 5.08 0.86
N ARG A 328 -6.47 5.21 -0.43
CA ARG A 328 -7.73 4.78 -1.03
C ARG A 328 -7.72 3.26 -1.22
N MET A 329 -8.30 2.54 -0.27
CA MET A 329 -8.22 1.08 -0.18
C MET A 329 -9.57 0.43 -0.40
N MET A 330 -9.61 -0.65 -1.21
CA MET A 330 -10.78 -1.51 -1.41
C MET A 330 -12.07 -0.74 -1.74
N LEU A 331 -11.98 0.27 -2.59
CA LEU A 331 -13.09 1.18 -2.84
C LEU A 331 -14.00 0.75 -3.98
N ARG A 332 -13.51 -0.04 -4.91
CA ARG A 332 -14.23 -0.32 -6.15
C ARG A 332 -13.79 -1.60 -6.82
N SER A 333 -14.70 -2.16 -7.62
CA SER A 333 -14.43 -3.18 -8.63
C SER A 333 -14.42 -2.54 -10.00
N LYS A 334 -13.43 -2.82 -10.84
CA LYS A 334 -13.34 -2.33 -12.22
C LYS A 334 -13.35 -3.49 -13.20
N GLY A 335 -14.28 -3.45 -14.15
CA GLY A 335 -14.26 -4.28 -15.35
C GLY A 335 -13.82 -3.46 -16.56
N SER A 336 -13.01 -4.02 -17.45
CA SER A 336 -12.56 -3.31 -18.65
C SER A 336 -12.42 -4.21 -19.87
N ARG A 337 -12.69 -3.62 -21.04
CA ARG A 337 -12.45 -4.21 -22.35
C ARG A 337 -11.40 -3.34 -23.05
N LEU A 338 -10.32 -3.95 -23.54
CA LEU A 338 -9.22 -3.26 -24.20
C LEU A 338 -8.95 -3.93 -25.54
N ILE A 339 -8.93 -3.10 -26.60
CA ILE A 339 -8.38 -3.44 -27.91
C ILE A 339 -7.28 -2.44 -28.21
N ALA A 340 -6.09 -2.92 -28.54
CA ALA A 340 -4.98 -2.07 -28.97
C ALA A 340 -4.85 -2.15 -30.48
N TYR A 341 -4.49 -1.02 -31.09
CA TYR A 341 -4.25 -0.91 -32.53
C TYR A 341 -2.88 -0.26 -32.76
N THR A 342 -2.20 -0.72 -33.81
CA THR A 342 -1.02 -0.06 -34.37
C THR A 342 -1.36 0.52 -35.73
N GLN A 343 -0.78 1.67 -36.03
CA GLN A 343 -0.88 2.34 -37.34
C GLN A 343 0.54 2.69 -37.79
N GLU A 344 0.97 2.14 -38.90
CA GLU A 344 2.27 2.46 -39.49
C GLU A 344 2.29 3.91 -40.02
N GLU A 345 3.43 4.56 -39.96
CA GLU A 345 3.58 5.91 -40.45
C GLU A 345 3.32 5.95 -41.96
N GLY A 346 2.49 6.88 -42.39
CA GLY A 346 2.03 6.99 -43.82
C GLY A 346 0.90 6.07 -44.20
N SER A 347 0.44 5.16 -43.34
CA SER A 347 -0.76 4.30 -43.62
C SER A 347 -1.99 4.82 -42.88
N PRO A 348 -3.17 4.89 -43.52
CA PRO A 348 -4.41 5.24 -42.85
C PRO A 348 -5.01 4.06 -42.05
N GLU A 349 -4.49 2.85 -42.25
CA GLU A 349 -5.06 1.63 -41.68
C GLU A 349 -4.60 1.37 -40.26
N LYS A 350 -5.54 1.21 -39.31
CA LYS A 350 -5.30 0.75 -37.95
C LYS A 350 -5.44 -0.78 -37.87
N LYS A 351 -4.39 -1.50 -37.52
CA LYS A 351 -4.37 -2.97 -37.40
C LYS A 351 -4.46 -3.37 -35.90
N PRO A 352 -5.33 -4.35 -35.56
CA PRO A 352 -5.37 -4.86 -34.17
C PRO A 352 -4.04 -5.46 -33.74
N TYR A 353 -3.60 -5.14 -32.53
CA TYR A 353 -2.35 -5.63 -31.96
C TYR A 353 -2.58 -6.62 -30.80
N ALA A 354 -1.89 -7.74 -30.81
CA ALA A 354 -2.02 -8.79 -29.81
C ALA A 354 -1.25 -8.47 -28.51
N TYR A 355 -1.54 -7.35 -27.86
CA TYR A 355 -0.84 -6.84 -26.66
C TYR A 355 -0.73 -7.85 -25.50
N ARG A 356 -1.64 -8.84 -25.45
CA ARG A 356 -1.63 -9.87 -24.39
C ARG A 356 -0.36 -10.71 -24.38
N LYS A 357 0.32 -10.85 -25.51
CA LYS A 357 1.58 -11.57 -25.64
C LYS A 357 2.73 -10.89 -24.86
N LEU A 358 2.65 -9.57 -24.67
CA LEU A 358 3.64 -8.78 -23.94
C LEU A 358 3.42 -8.79 -22.41
N LEU A 359 2.30 -9.32 -21.92
CA LEU A 359 1.87 -9.14 -20.54
C LEU A 359 1.67 -10.48 -19.83
N SER A 360 2.24 -10.60 -18.64
CA SER A 360 1.88 -11.68 -17.73
C SER A 360 0.39 -11.60 -17.32
N PRO A 361 -0.26 -12.69 -16.87
CA PRO A 361 -1.68 -12.68 -16.47
C PRO A 361 -2.00 -11.64 -15.39
N LYS A 362 -1.05 -11.39 -14.48
CA LYS A 362 -1.18 -10.37 -13.43
C LYS A 362 -1.15 -8.95 -14.02
N GLN A 363 -0.23 -8.70 -14.93
CA GLN A 363 -0.13 -7.42 -15.64
C GLN A 363 -1.36 -7.15 -16.50
N GLN A 364 -1.88 -8.16 -17.21
CA GLN A 364 -3.10 -8.04 -17.99
C GLN A 364 -4.30 -7.58 -17.16
N ARG A 365 -4.46 -8.13 -15.95
CA ARG A 365 -5.54 -7.69 -15.06
C ARG A 365 -5.33 -6.27 -14.54
N ALA A 366 -4.08 -5.92 -14.24
CA ALA A 366 -3.76 -4.62 -13.66
C ALA A 366 -3.78 -3.47 -14.68
N ALA A 367 -3.32 -3.71 -15.91
CA ALA A 367 -3.12 -2.66 -16.93
C ALA A 367 -4.43 -2.11 -17.48
N LYS A 368 -5.43 -2.97 -17.71
CA LYS A 368 -6.65 -2.64 -18.47
C LYS A 368 -7.50 -1.48 -17.93
N ALA A 369 -7.34 -1.10 -16.68
CA ALA A 369 -8.20 -0.13 -16.00
C ALA A 369 -7.42 0.99 -15.32
N LYS A 370 -6.15 1.15 -15.64
CA LYS A 370 -5.26 2.15 -15.02
C LYS A 370 -4.55 2.97 -16.08
N PRO A 371 -4.81 4.27 -16.17
CA PRO A 371 -4.31 5.12 -17.26
C PRO A 371 -2.79 5.08 -17.40
N ASP A 372 -2.06 5.21 -16.30
CA ASP A 372 -0.61 5.21 -16.29
C ASP A 372 0.02 3.88 -16.77
N MET A 373 -0.72 2.78 -16.65
CA MET A 373 -0.30 1.49 -17.16
C MET A 373 -0.70 1.32 -18.64
N LEU A 374 -1.85 1.85 -19.05
CA LEU A 374 -2.25 1.87 -20.47
C LEU A 374 -1.28 2.72 -21.28
N TRP A 375 -0.94 3.91 -20.78
CA TRP A 375 0.07 4.77 -21.39
C TRP A 375 1.44 4.07 -21.52
N ARG A 376 1.87 3.37 -20.49
CA ARG A 376 3.13 2.60 -20.54
C ARG A 376 3.03 1.46 -21.53
N LEU A 377 1.93 0.72 -21.54
CA LEU A 377 1.69 -0.38 -22.48
C LEU A 377 1.77 0.10 -23.93
N ALA A 378 1.18 1.26 -24.26
CA ALA A 378 1.26 1.82 -25.61
C ALA A 378 2.72 2.06 -26.04
N ARG A 379 3.55 2.57 -25.13
CA ARG A 379 4.98 2.80 -25.39
C ARG A 379 5.77 1.49 -25.52
N GLU A 380 5.44 0.47 -24.74
CA GLU A 380 6.09 -0.84 -24.88
C GLU A 380 5.68 -1.55 -26.17
N ILE A 381 4.42 -1.38 -26.65
CA ILE A 381 4.00 -1.84 -27.97
C ILE A 381 4.81 -1.11 -29.06
N LYS A 382 4.92 0.22 -29.02
CA LYS A 382 5.73 1.00 -29.98
C LYS A 382 7.19 0.52 -30.00
N LYS A 383 7.79 0.26 -28.84
CA LYS A 383 9.15 -0.27 -28.73
C LYS A 383 9.29 -1.69 -29.30
N ALA A 384 8.27 -2.54 -29.12
CA ALA A 384 8.29 -3.90 -29.64
C ALA A 384 8.25 -3.88 -31.18
N GLU A 385 7.38 -3.05 -31.77
CA GLU A 385 7.29 -2.85 -33.21
C GLU A 385 8.57 -2.24 -33.81
N ALA A 386 9.18 -1.26 -33.11
CA ALA A 386 10.44 -0.67 -33.54
C ALA A 386 11.60 -1.66 -33.57
N LYS A 387 11.63 -2.68 -32.69
CA LYS A 387 12.63 -3.78 -32.76
C LYS A 387 12.46 -4.63 -34.03
N GLU A 388 11.28 -4.67 -34.60
CA GLU A 388 10.97 -5.34 -35.85
C GLU A 388 11.09 -4.42 -37.09
N GLY A 389 11.62 -3.21 -36.89
CA GLY A 389 11.84 -2.23 -37.96
C GLY A 389 10.60 -1.44 -38.38
N ARG A 390 9.50 -1.50 -37.61
CA ARG A 390 8.26 -0.76 -37.92
C ARG A 390 8.09 0.43 -37.00
N ASP A 391 7.97 1.64 -37.57
CA ASP A 391 7.56 2.82 -36.80
C ASP A 391 6.04 2.94 -36.80
N VAL A 392 5.45 2.89 -35.61
CA VAL A 392 4.01 2.84 -35.43
C VAL A 392 3.51 3.84 -34.41
N LYS A 393 2.30 4.36 -34.62
CA LYS A 393 1.48 5.01 -33.59
C LYS A 393 0.55 3.99 -32.95
N VAL A 394 0.37 4.07 -31.63
CA VAL A 394 -0.47 3.12 -30.88
C VAL A 394 -1.71 3.80 -30.34
N TYR A 395 -2.86 3.23 -30.70
CA TYR A 395 -4.20 3.63 -30.28
C TYR A 395 -4.81 2.56 -29.37
N MET A 396 -5.70 2.96 -28.47
CA MET A 396 -6.39 2.02 -27.60
C MET A 396 -7.88 2.34 -27.50
N ASP A 397 -8.71 1.37 -27.83
CA ASP A 397 -10.14 1.40 -27.49
C ASP A 397 -10.33 0.69 -26.15
N VAL A 398 -10.64 1.49 -25.12
CA VAL A 398 -10.83 0.99 -23.75
C VAL A 398 -12.19 1.41 -23.23
N LYS A 399 -13.02 0.40 -22.95
CA LYS A 399 -14.29 0.57 -22.26
C LYS A 399 -14.16 0.11 -20.82
N LEU A 400 -14.60 0.93 -19.89
CA LEU A 400 -14.50 0.71 -18.45
C LEU A 400 -15.90 0.68 -17.82
N LYS A 401 -16.08 -0.20 -16.83
CA LYS A 401 -17.21 -0.16 -15.89
C LYS A 401 -16.72 -0.17 -14.46
N ILE A 402 -17.44 0.50 -13.58
CA ILE A 402 -17.16 0.56 -12.14
C ILE A 402 -18.35 -0.03 -11.39
N ASN A 403 -18.06 -0.84 -10.36
CA ASN A 403 -19.03 -1.39 -9.40
C ASN A 403 -20.27 -2.05 -10.02
N GLY A 404 -20.08 -2.72 -11.18
CA GLY A 404 -21.17 -3.39 -11.87
C GLY A 404 -22.03 -2.49 -12.75
N GLY A 405 -21.72 -1.21 -12.86
CA GLY A 405 -22.37 -0.25 -13.76
C GLY A 405 -22.16 -0.57 -15.25
N PRO A 406 -22.68 0.26 -16.15
CA PRO A 406 -22.54 0.09 -17.59
C PRO A 406 -21.09 0.32 -18.06
N TYR A 407 -20.79 -0.16 -19.28
CA TYR A 407 -19.50 0.11 -19.92
C TYR A 407 -19.54 1.44 -20.65
N HIS A 408 -18.63 2.35 -20.32
CA HIS A 408 -18.43 3.61 -21.02
C HIS A 408 -17.03 3.70 -21.61
N GLN A 409 -16.86 4.56 -22.62
CA GLN A 409 -15.56 4.86 -23.19
C GLN A 409 -14.65 5.49 -22.13
N PHE A 410 -13.42 4.99 -22.01
CA PHE A 410 -12.47 5.43 -20.99
C PHE A 410 -11.26 6.16 -21.60
N ILE A 411 -10.84 5.71 -22.76
CA ILE A 411 -9.74 6.30 -23.53
C ILE A 411 -10.29 6.77 -24.85
N LYS A 412 -9.91 7.95 -25.32
CA LYS A 412 -10.27 8.47 -26.65
C LYS A 412 -9.64 7.59 -27.74
N PRO A 413 -10.39 6.87 -28.56
CA PRO A 413 -9.88 5.85 -29.47
C PRO A 413 -9.15 6.42 -30.69
N ASP A 414 -9.30 7.71 -30.95
CA ASP A 414 -8.68 8.46 -32.02
C ASP A 414 -7.36 9.12 -31.64
N VAL A 415 -7.00 9.10 -30.35
CA VAL A 415 -5.74 9.64 -29.86
C VAL A 415 -4.63 8.58 -29.84
N ALA A 416 -3.50 8.89 -30.45
CA ALA A 416 -2.31 8.03 -30.41
C ALA A 416 -1.61 8.13 -29.06
N ILE A 417 -1.98 7.26 -28.12
CA ILE A 417 -1.48 7.32 -26.71
C ILE A 417 0.05 7.18 -26.62
N SER A 418 0.68 6.47 -27.57
CA SER A 418 2.14 6.34 -27.60
C SER A 418 2.86 7.69 -27.77
N GLU A 419 2.20 8.67 -28.38
CA GLU A 419 2.77 10.01 -28.64
C GLU A 419 2.44 11.01 -27.53
N GLU A 420 1.44 10.71 -26.70
CA GLU A 420 0.99 11.60 -25.63
C GLU A 420 1.97 11.65 -24.47
N PRO A 421 2.24 12.85 -23.91
CA PRO A 421 2.98 12.96 -22.67
C PRO A 421 2.14 12.48 -21.46
N TRP A 422 2.83 12.01 -20.42
CA TRP A 422 2.17 11.76 -19.13
C TRP A 422 2.25 13.00 -18.23
N HIS A 423 1.10 13.40 -17.69
CA HIS A 423 1.01 14.52 -16.76
C HIS A 423 0.66 14.02 -15.33
N PRO A 424 1.64 14.01 -14.39
CA PRO A 424 1.41 13.46 -13.04
C PRO A 424 0.56 14.37 -12.14
N PHE A 425 0.43 15.67 -12.49
CA PHE A 425 -0.27 16.71 -11.70
C PHE A 425 -1.33 17.48 -12.49
N LYS A 426 -1.61 17.07 -13.74
CA LYS A 426 -2.65 17.64 -14.58
C LYS A 426 -3.49 16.51 -15.14
N HIS A 427 -4.74 16.82 -15.51
CA HIS A 427 -5.59 15.89 -16.22
C HIS A 427 -4.96 15.49 -17.59
N ASN A 428 -4.96 14.21 -17.87
CA ASN A 428 -4.47 13.67 -19.13
C ASN A 428 -5.60 13.68 -20.15
N THR A 429 -5.52 14.59 -21.13
CA THR A 429 -6.59 14.93 -22.08
C THR A 429 -7.07 13.79 -22.98
N TRP A 430 -6.32 12.71 -23.08
CA TRP A 430 -6.68 11.50 -23.79
C TRP A 430 -7.60 10.55 -22.97
N LEU A 431 -7.85 10.86 -21.70
CA LEU A 431 -8.89 10.20 -20.90
C LEU A 431 -10.24 10.84 -21.18
N GLU A 432 -11.27 9.99 -21.23
CA GLU A 432 -12.67 10.45 -21.20
C GLU A 432 -13.08 10.75 -19.76
N GLY A 433 -13.88 11.79 -19.61
CA GLY A 433 -14.45 12.18 -18.33
C GLY A 433 -15.40 11.13 -17.74
N SER A 434 -15.68 11.23 -16.43
CA SER A 434 -16.62 10.33 -15.76
C SER A 434 -18.04 10.55 -16.28
N PRO A 435 -18.70 9.50 -16.83
CA PRO A 435 -20.10 9.59 -17.21
C PRO A 435 -20.99 9.83 -15.98
N PRO A 436 -22.10 10.57 -16.12
CA PRO A 436 -23.00 10.85 -15.00
C PRO A 436 -23.60 9.60 -14.35
N ASP A 437 -23.75 8.54 -15.13
CA ASP A 437 -24.40 7.28 -14.75
C ASP A 437 -23.43 6.13 -14.44
N TYR A 438 -22.11 6.39 -14.36
CA TYR A 438 -21.14 5.32 -14.15
C TYR A 438 -21.30 4.58 -12.81
N HIS A 439 -21.99 5.19 -11.83
CA HIS A 439 -22.39 4.58 -10.56
C HIS A 439 -23.74 3.85 -10.62
N SER A 440 -24.48 3.96 -11.72
CA SER A 440 -25.81 3.38 -11.81
C SER A 440 -25.75 1.85 -11.77
N LYS A 441 -26.57 1.25 -10.89
CA LYS A 441 -26.81 -0.20 -10.96
C LYS A 441 -27.47 -0.50 -12.29
N PRO A 442 -27.01 -1.51 -13.05
CA PRO A 442 -27.74 -1.96 -14.23
C PRO A 442 -29.16 -2.33 -13.79
N ASN A 443 -30.16 -1.89 -14.53
CA ASN A 443 -31.56 -2.29 -14.30
C ASN A 443 -31.60 -3.82 -14.23
N LYS A 444 -32.14 -4.39 -13.15
CA LYS A 444 -32.24 -5.85 -12.96
C LYS A 444 -33.00 -6.54 -14.12
N LYS A 445 -33.73 -5.77 -14.94
CA LYS A 445 -34.48 -6.25 -16.12
C LYS A 445 -33.65 -6.46 -17.39
N GLU A 446 -32.37 -6.00 -17.43
CA GLU A 446 -31.48 -6.21 -18.59
C GLU A 446 -30.46 -7.32 -18.38
N ALA A 447 -30.54 -8.05 -17.26
CA ALA A 447 -29.61 -9.11 -16.88
C ALA A 447 -30.25 -10.52 -16.92
N GLU A 448 -31.51 -10.63 -17.30
CA GLU A 448 -32.21 -11.85 -17.69
C GLU A 448 -32.29 -11.94 -19.23
#